data_a1e557b8b91335f9d81fec7a1f917b23
#
_entry.id   a1e557b8b91335f9d81fec7a1f917b23
#
_cell.length_a   1.000
_cell.length_b   1.000
_cell.length_c   1.000
_cell.angle_alpha   90.00
_cell.angle_beta   90.00
_cell.angle_gamma   90.00
#
_symmetry.space_group_name_H-M   'P 1'
#
loop_
_entity.id
_entity.type
_entity.pdbx_description
1 polymer ?
#
loop_
_entity_poly.entity_id
_entity_poly.type
_entity_poly.pdbx_seq_one_letter_code
_entity_poly.pdbx_strand_id
1 'polypeptide(L)' 'MILYTKNNCQSCRFTKLHMQNMGVTYEERNVDENDAYMQEALDTGYKSMPIVVLNGEVVAAGFQPDKLNELEVIE' A
#
# COMPACT_ATOMS: atom_id res chain seq x y z
N MET A 1 8.48 4.64 0.53
CA MET A 1 7.13 4.13 0.80
C MET A 1 6.88 2.88 -0.01
N ILE A 2 6.26 1.89 0.59
CA ILE A 2 6.00 0.62 -0.06
C ILE A 2 4.50 0.37 -0.09
N LEU A 3 4.00 -0.11 -1.22
CA LEU A 3 2.61 -0.47 -1.37
C LEU A 3 2.52 -1.94 -1.76
N TYR A 4 2.00 -2.76 -0.85
CA TYR A 4 1.78 -4.18 -1.14
C TYR A 4 0.41 -4.33 -1.79
N THR A 5 0.37 -4.98 -2.95
CA THR A 5 -0.85 -5.19 -3.72
C THR A 5 -0.99 -6.66 -4.10
N LYS A 6 -2.13 -7.01 -4.68
CA LYS A 6 -2.33 -8.34 -5.25
C LYS A 6 -3.12 -8.24 -6.54
N ASN A 7 -3.20 -9.34 -7.27
CA ASN A 7 -3.96 -9.36 -8.52
C ASN A 7 -5.47 -9.31 -8.22
N ASN A 8 -6.22 -8.78 -9.16
CA ASN A 8 -7.68 -8.71 -9.05
C ASN A 8 -8.14 -8.03 -7.77
N CYS A 9 -7.49 -6.93 -7.41
CA CYS A 9 -7.77 -6.21 -6.18
C CYS A 9 -8.26 -4.82 -6.52
N GLN A 10 -9.57 -4.59 -6.36
CA GLN A 10 -10.14 -3.30 -6.68
C GLN A 10 -9.68 -2.22 -5.71
N SER A 11 -9.60 -2.52 -4.43
CA SER A 11 -9.12 -1.56 -3.45
C SER A 11 -7.65 -1.19 -3.67
N CYS A 12 -6.86 -2.12 -4.20
CA CYS A 12 -5.47 -1.83 -4.57
C CYS A 12 -5.42 -0.81 -5.71
N ARG A 13 -6.31 -0.96 -6.69
CA ARG A 13 -6.37 -0.03 -7.80
C ARG A 13 -6.79 1.36 -7.35
N PHE A 14 -7.80 1.44 -6.49
CA PHE A 14 -8.25 2.73 -5.96
C PHE A 14 -7.15 3.40 -5.16
N THR A 15 -6.41 2.63 -4.37
CA THR A 15 -5.31 3.17 -3.57
C THR A 15 -4.19 3.72 -4.46
N LYS A 16 -3.82 2.98 -5.50
CA LYS A 16 -2.79 3.45 -6.43
C LYS A 16 -3.21 4.75 -7.11
N LEU A 17 -4.46 4.81 -7.55
CA LEU A 17 -4.95 5.99 -8.21
C LEU A 17 -4.96 7.19 -7.26
N HIS A 18 -5.41 6.97 -6.04
CA HIS A 18 -5.45 8.04 -5.04
C HIS A 18 -4.04 8.56 -4.75
N MET A 19 -3.07 7.67 -4.59
CA MET A 19 -1.69 8.07 -4.31
C MET A 19 -1.07 8.80 -5.50
N GLN A 20 -1.38 8.36 -6.73
CA GLN A 20 -0.91 9.05 -7.92
C GLN A 20 -1.48 10.45 -8.01
N ASN A 21 -2.76 10.63 -7.67
CA ASN A 21 -3.38 11.94 -7.68
C ASN A 21 -2.79 12.85 -6.62
N MET A 22 -2.28 12.29 -5.53
CA MET A 22 -1.62 13.08 -4.50
C MET A 22 -0.18 13.42 -4.86
N GLY A 23 0.36 12.82 -5.91
CA GLY A 23 1.76 13.03 -6.28
C GLY A 23 2.74 12.29 -5.39
N VAL A 24 2.28 11.25 -4.69
CA VAL A 24 3.13 10.47 -3.80
C VAL A 24 3.82 9.37 -4.59
N THR A 25 5.12 9.19 -4.41
CA THR A 25 5.84 8.11 -5.06
C THR A 25 5.92 6.91 -4.11
N TYR A 26 5.86 5.72 -4.66
CA TYR A 26 5.91 4.50 -3.89
C TYR A 26 6.49 3.36 -4.71
N GLU A 27 6.95 2.32 -4.00
CA GLU A 27 7.39 1.10 -4.64
C GLU A 27 6.26 0.09 -4.52
N GLU A 28 5.75 -0.40 -5.63
CA GLU A 28 4.68 -1.41 -5.59
C GLU A 28 5.27 -2.79 -5.49
N ARG A 29 4.81 -3.60 -4.54
CA ARG A 29 5.22 -4.99 -4.38
C ARG A 29 3.99 -5.86 -4.45
N ASN A 30 3.81 -6.55 -5.60
CA ASN A 30 2.66 -7.41 -5.82
C ASN A 30 2.94 -8.77 -5.20
N VAL A 31 2.16 -9.14 -4.17
CA VAL A 31 2.41 -10.36 -3.41
C VAL A 31 2.09 -11.63 -4.20
N ASP A 32 1.29 -11.51 -5.25
CA ASP A 32 1.00 -12.69 -6.08
C ASP A 32 2.13 -13.00 -7.05
N GLU A 33 3.05 -12.06 -7.25
CA GLU A 33 4.15 -12.24 -8.17
C GLU A 33 5.45 -12.62 -7.50
N ASN A 34 5.53 -12.56 -6.19
CA ASN A 34 6.78 -12.83 -5.49
C ASN A 34 6.46 -13.30 -4.06
N ASP A 35 6.88 -14.52 -3.72
CA ASP A 35 6.60 -15.10 -2.41
C ASP A 35 7.24 -14.30 -1.29
N ALA A 36 8.39 -13.68 -1.52
CA ALA A 36 9.03 -12.86 -0.49
C ALA A 36 8.17 -11.64 -0.16
N TYR A 37 7.50 -11.07 -1.16
CA TYR A 37 6.61 -9.94 -0.93
C TYR A 37 5.39 -10.37 -0.11
N MET A 38 4.87 -11.57 -0.38
CA MET A 38 3.77 -12.10 0.40
C MET A 38 4.19 -12.27 1.87
N GLN A 39 5.39 -12.78 2.11
CA GLN A 39 5.87 -12.96 3.47
C GLN A 39 6.05 -11.60 4.17
N GLU A 40 6.57 -10.60 3.46
CA GLU A 40 6.73 -9.26 4.03
C GLU A 40 5.37 -8.68 4.41
N ALA A 41 4.37 -8.87 3.55
CA ALA A 41 3.03 -8.36 3.82
C ALA A 41 2.41 -9.07 5.03
N LEU A 42 2.59 -10.38 5.14
CA LEU A 42 2.06 -11.12 6.28
C LEU A 42 2.74 -10.70 7.58
N ASP A 43 4.03 -10.37 7.52
CA ASP A 43 4.77 -9.94 8.69
C ASP A 43 4.28 -8.61 9.26
N THR A 44 3.53 -7.82 8.49
CA THR A 44 2.95 -6.59 9.00
C THR A 44 1.82 -6.85 10.00
N GLY A 45 1.26 -8.06 9.98
CA GLY A 45 0.12 -8.40 10.82
C GLY A 45 -1.23 -8.07 10.21
N TYR A 46 -1.25 -7.43 9.04
CA TYR A 46 -2.50 -7.09 8.36
C TYR A 46 -2.75 -8.06 7.23
N LYS A 47 -4.02 -8.35 6.95
CA LYS A 47 -4.37 -9.30 5.90
C LYS A 47 -5.10 -8.66 4.73
N SER A 48 -5.55 -7.43 4.87
CA SER A 48 -6.29 -6.76 3.80
C SER A 48 -5.34 -6.03 2.89
N MET A 49 -5.40 -6.30 1.61
CA MET A 49 -4.62 -5.54 0.63
C MET A 49 -5.46 -4.36 0.16
N PRO A 50 -4.85 -3.25 -0.16
CA PRO A 50 -3.41 -3.02 -0.16
C PRO A 50 -2.89 -2.68 1.24
N ILE A 51 -1.60 -2.81 1.45
CA ILE A 51 -0.97 -2.38 2.69
C ILE A 51 0.05 -1.30 2.33
N VAL A 52 -0.07 -0.14 2.95
CA VAL A 52 0.83 0.98 2.70
C VAL A 52 1.78 1.12 3.88
N VAL A 53 3.08 1.06 3.61
CA VAL A 53 4.10 1.12 4.65
C VAL A 53 5.01 2.32 4.41
N LEU A 54 5.22 3.13 5.44
CA LEU A 54 6.11 4.26 5.38
C LEU A 54 7.09 4.17 6.54
N ASN A 55 8.37 4.12 6.23
CA ASN A 55 9.43 4.05 7.23
C ASN A 55 9.24 2.89 8.21
N GLY A 56 8.79 1.75 7.69
CA GLY A 56 8.61 0.56 8.51
C GLY A 56 7.31 0.48 9.27
N GLU A 57 6.43 1.47 9.12
CA GLU A 57 5.16 1.48 9.82
C GLU A 57 4.00 1.38 8.85
N VAL A 58 2.99 0.59 9.16
CA VAL A 58 1.81 0.48 8.34
C VAL A 58 0.95 1.72 8.57
N VAL A 59 0.72 2.48 7.51
CA VAL A 59 -0.08 3.69 7.59
C VAL A 59 -1.50 3.48 7.09
N ALA A 60 -1.73 2.45 6.31
CA ALA A 60 -3.08 2.12 5.84
C ALA A 60 -3.15 0.65 5.45
N ALA A 61 -4.27 0.01 5.68
CA ALA A 61 -4.54 -1.35 5.24
C ALA A 61 -5.95 -1.36 4.66
N GLY A 62 -6.08 -1.79 3.41
CA GLY A 62 -7.29 -1.60 2.64
C GLY A 62 -7.33 -0.19 2.08
N PHE A 63 -8.38 0.15 1.34
CA PHE A 63 -8.48 1.50 0.79
C PHE A 63 -8.98 2.44 1.88
N GLN A 64 -8.10 3.27 2.38
CA GLN A 64 -8.39 4.21 3.46
C GLN A 64 -7.92 5.60 3.05
N PRO A 65 -8.70 6.32 2.23
CA PRO A 65 -8.28 7.61 1.72
C PRO A 65 -7.97 8.64 2.80
N ASP A 66 -8.69 8.59 3.93
CA ASP A 66 -8.41 9.52 5.02
C ASP A 66 -7.00 9.33 5.57
N LYS A 67 -6.57 8.08 5.69
CA LYS A 67 -5.21 7.79 6.15
C LYS A 67 -4.18 8.18 5.12
N LEU A 68 -4.48 7.97 3.85
CA LEU A 68 -3.56 8.34 2.78
C LEU A 68 -3.39 9.85 2.70
N ASN A 69 -4.45 10.60 2.94
CA ASN A 69 -4.36 12.06 2.88
C ASN A 69 -3.39 12.62 3.91
N GLU A 70 -3.12 11.89 4.97
CA GLU A 70 -2.16 12.32 5.98
C GLU A 70 -0.72 12.22 5.49
N LEU A 71 -0.49 11.52 4.36
CA LEU A 71 0.86 11.35 3.85
C LEU A 71 1.37 12.54 3.08
N GLU A 72 0.50 13.48 2.78
CA GLU A 72 0.87 14.47 1.91
C GLU A 72 1.91 15.36 2.33
N VAL A 73 2.19 15.36 3.36
CA VAL A 73 3.12 16.10 3.76
C VAL A 73 4.27 16.28 3.17
N ILE A 74 4.63 15.78 2.67
CA ILE A 74 5.72 15.82 2.17
C ILE A 74 6.41 16.51 1.62
N GLU A 75 6.69 16.90 1.48
CA GLU A 75 7.44 17.45 0.91
C GLU A 75 7.87 17.85 0.90
#